data_1f7087a96181effe1a9aa5bc6d6eda5b
#
_entry.id   1f7087a96181effe1a9aa5bc6d6eda5b
#
_cell.length_a   1.000
_cell.length_b   1.000
_cell.length_c   1.000
_cell.angle_alpha   90.00
_cell.angle_beta   90.00
_cell.angle_gamma   90.00
#
_symmetry.space_group_name_H-M   'P 1'
#
loop_
_entity.id
_entity.type
_entity.pdbx_description
1 polymer ?
#
loop_
_entity_poly.entity_id
_entity_poly.type
_entity_poly.pdbx_seq_one_letter_code
_entity_poly.pdbx_strand_id
1 'polypeptide(L)'
;MKITFKRHPLAIFGFLVWVMVTLPTVHADEYESIRETLETCATCHGEKGLPKEDNFPILAGQEFYYIYVQLKDIKKGLRKSEVMEPFVEELDKTTLMALAKYFSEQKWPRIQFKGNPDIVRKGEIAASAGQCVACHLGSYTGNSRVPRLAGQQPVYLKKTMLDFKKKIRKNSPAKGSLMSSLSDADSAALAEYLGNM
;
A
#
# COMPACT_ATOMS: atom_id res chain seq x y z
N MET A 1 -56.68 79.82 -12.93
CA MET A 1 -55.95 78.66 -13.46
C MET A 1 -55.08 78.15 -12.30
N LYS A 2 -55.53 77.09 -11.62
CA LYS A 2 -54.82 76.50 -10.44
C LYS A 2 -54.04 75.32 -10.89
N ILE A 3 -52.69 75.37 -10.77
CA ILE A 3 -51.79 74.30 -11.10
C ILE A 3 -51.54 73.52 -9.82
N THR A 4 -52.00 72.25 -9.76
CA THR A 4 -51.77 71.35 -8.67
C THR A 4 -50.52 70.48 -8.97
N PHE A 5 -49.47 70.67 -8.18
CA PHE A 5 -48.27 69.85 -8.23
C PHE A 5 -48.50 68.54 -7.44
N LYS A 6 -48.46 67.41 -8.17
CA LYS A 6 -48.56 66.08 -7.58
C LYS A 6 -47.10 65.60 -7.16
N ARG A 7 -46.89 65.50 -5.85
CA ARG A 7 -45.64 64.91 -5.29
C ARG A 7 -45.71 63.41 -5.41
N HIS A 8 -44.73 62.79 -6.13
CA HIS A 8 -44.52 61.39 -6.11
C HIS A 8 -43.51 61.02 -4.98
N PRO A 9 -43.81 60.01 -4.14
CA PRO A 9 -42.82 59.54 -3.15
C PRO A 9 -41.74 58.75 -3.84
N LEU A 10 -40.48 59.14 -3.58
CA LEU A 10 -39.28 58.41 -3.97
C LEU A 10 -39.13 57.15 -3.06
N ALA A 11 -39.38 55.98 -3.61
CA ALA A 11 -39.14 54.73 -2.93
C ALA A 11 -37.61 54.41 -3.00
N ILE A 12 -36.93 54.55 -1.86
CA ILE A 12 -35.54 54.15 -1.70
C ILE A 12 -35.53 52.63 -1.53
N PHE A 13 -35.21 51.92 -2.60
CA PHE A 13 -34.90 50.48 -2.55
C PHE A 13 -33.50 50.27 -1.96
N GLY A 14 -33.41 49.95 -0.66
CA GLY A 14 -32.17 49.58 -0.01
C GLY A 14 -31.74 48.18 -0.50
N PHE A 15 -30.70 48.15 -1.31
CA PHE A 15 -30.04 46.90 -1.72
C PHE A 15 -29.17 46.38 -0.55
N LEU A 16 -29.70 45.42 0.21
CA LEU A 16 -28.94 44.69 1.22
C LEU A 16 -27.98 43.74 0.49
N VAL A 17 -26.70 44.14 0.33
CA VAL A 17 -25.63 43.26 -0.16
C VAL A 17 -25.32 42.26 0.93
N TRP A 18 -25.78 41.02 0.75
CA TRP A 18 -25.47 39.89 1.60
C TRP A 18 -24.06 39.39 1.24
N VAL A 19 -23.05 39.79 2.00
CA VAL A 19 -21.68 39.29 1.84
C VAL A 19 -21.65 37.86 2.39
N MET A 20 -21.70 36.86 1.51
CA MET A 20 -21.43 35.49 1.87
C MET A 20 -19.93 35.33 2.22
N VAL A 21 -19.62 35.32 3.49
CA VAL A 21 -18.29 34.95 3.98
C VAL A 21 -18.15 33.44 3.81
N THR A 22 -17.50 33.00 2.75
CA THR A 22 -17.09 31.59 2.59
C THR A 22 -15.91 31.33 3.53
N LEU A 23 -16.18 30.74 4.68
CA LEU A 23 -15.14 30.21 5.56
C LEU A 23 -14.43 29.09 4.82
N PRO A 24 -13.09 29.10 4.73
CA PRO A 24 -12.35 27.95 4.18
C PRO A 24 -12.65 26.74 5.07
N THR A 25 -13.21 25.68 4.50
CA THR A 25 -13.29 24.38 5.16
C THR A 25 -11.87 23.85 5.29
N VAL A 26 -11.32 23.88 6.48
CA VAL A 26 -10.09 23.16 6.82
C VAL A 26 -10.45 21.68 6.74
N HIS A 27 -10.11 21.05 5.63
CA HIS A 27 -10.12 19.58 5.56
C HIS A 27 -9.02 19.09 6.50
N ALA A 28 -9.41 18.56 7.65
CA ALA A 28 -8.46 17.85 8.50
C ALA A 28 -7.84 16.71 7.67
N ASP A 29 -6.51 16.66 7.62
CA ASP A 29 -5.80 15.56 6.96
C ASP A 29 -6.20 14.27 7.69
N GLU A 30 -6.81 13.33 6.98
CA GLU A 30 -7.29 12.06 7.53
C GLU A 30 -6.18 11.28 8.25
N TYR A 31 -4.92 11.53 7.89
CA TYR A 31 -3.75 10.84 8.40
C TYR A 31 -2.91 11.67 9.37
N GLU A 32 -3.40 12.83 9.82
CA GLU A 32 -2.68 13.73 10.74
C GLU A 32 -2.23 13.00 12.00
N SER A 33 -3.09 12.15 12.57
CA SER A 33 -2.81 11.42 13.81
C SER A 33 -1.68 10.37 13.69
N ILE A 34 -1.29 9.99 12.48
CA ILE A 34 -0.22 9.02 12.21
C ILE A 34 0.93 9.62 11.39
N ARG A 35 0.99 10.92 11.21
CA ARG A 35 1.98 11.61 10.37
C ARG A 35 3.42 11.26 10.75
N GLU A 36 3.77 11.40 12.02
CA GLU A 36 5.11 11.07 12.52
C GLU A 36 5.47 9.60 12.28
N THR A 37 4.51 8.69 12.47
CA THR A 37 4.72 7.27 12.17
C THR A 37 4.94 7.04 10.68
N LEU A 38 4.20 7.75 9.80
CA LEU A 38 4.39 7.66 8.35
C LEU A 38 5.77 8.16 7.91
N GLU A 39 6.25 9.26 8.50
CA GLU A 39 7.61 9.78 8.25
C GLU A 39 8.67 8.75 8.66
N THR A 40 8.50 8.11 9.81
CA THR A 40 9.37 7.01 10.23
C THR A 40 9.36 5.84 9.25
N CYS A 41 8.19 5.39 8.80
CA CYS A 41 8.06 4.34 7.80
C CYS A 41 8.73 4.70 6.47
N ALA A 42 8.64 5.98 6.08
CA ALA A 42 9.18 6.48 4.82
C ALA A 42 10.72 6.42 4.75
N THR A 43 11.44 6.35 5.89
CA THR A 43 12.90 6.25 5.91
C THR A 43 13.42 5.03 5.14
N CYS A 44 12.67 3.92 5.17
CA CYS A 44 12.99 2.67 4.47
C CYS A 44 12.05 2.41 3.28
N HIS A 45 10.74 2.57 3.51
CA HIS A 45 9.73 2.26 2.50
C HIS A 45 9.50 3.39 1.49
N GLY A 46 10.19 4.51 1.64
CA GLY A 46 10.04 5.69 0.78
C GLY A 46 8.73 6.43 1.00
N GLU A 47 8.67 7.65 0.47
CA GLU A 47 7.45 8.46 0.52
C GLU A 47 6.29 7.68 -0.13
N LYS A 48 5.13 7.68 0.54
CA LYS A 48 3.92 6.97 0.08
C LYS A 48 4.11 5.47 -0.11
N GLY A 49 5.17 4.88 0.48
CA GLY A 49 5.45 3.44 0.34
C GLY A 49 6.12 3.05 -0.98
N LEU A 50 6.89 3.98 -1.57
CA LEU A 50 7.68 3.80 -2.80
C LEU A 50 9.17 3.78 -2.45
N PRO A 51 9.75 2.62 -2.13
CA PRO A 51 11.14 2.53 -1.69
C PRO A 51 12.13 2.88 -2.82
N LYS A 52 13.25 3.48 -2.43
CA LYS A 52 14.37 3.74 -3.35
C LYS A 52 15.29 2.52 -3.50
N GLU A 53 15.34 1.69 -2.48
CA GLU A 53 16.18 0.50 -2.43
C GLU A 53 15.34 -0.77 -2.64
N ASP A 54 15.88 -1.74 -3.34
CA ASP A 54 15.19 -2.94 -3.80
C ASP A 54 14.99 -4.03 -2.73
N ASN A 55 15.68 -3.91 -1.59
CA ASN A 55 15.52 -4.78 -0.43
C ASN A 55 14.27 -4.44 0.41
N PHE A 56 13.71 -3.24 0.27
CA PHE A 56 12.48 -2.85 0.93
C PHE A 56 11.26 -3.09 0.02
N PRO A 57 10.15 -3.62 0.55
CA PRO A 57 8.96 -3.84 -0.25
C PRO A 57 8.23 -2.55 -0.59
N ILE A 58 7.62 -2.53 -1.76
CA ILE A 58 6.61 -1.55 -2.15
C ILE A 58 5.38 -1.79 -1.26
N LEU A 59 4.94 -0.72 -0.57
CA LEU A 59 3.72 -0.72 0.22
C LEU A 59 2.56 0.00 -0.49
N ALA A 60 2.88 0.96 -1.38
CA ALA A 60 1.90 1.71 -2.15
C ALA A 60 0.96 0.77 -2.92
N GLY A 61 -0.34 0.91 -2.71
CA GLY A 61 -1.36 0.10 -3.40
C GLY A 61 -1.36 -1.39 -3.08
N GLN A 62 -0.70 -1.80 -1.99
CA GLN A 62 -0.79 -3.17 -1.50
C GLN A 62 -2.12 -3.36 -0.78
N GLU A 63 -2.63 -4.58 -0.75
CA GLU A 63 -3.91 -4.93 -0.16
C GLU A 63 -4.01 -4.53 1.32
N PHE A 64 -5.05 -3.79 1.71
CA PHE A 64 -5.28 -3.28 3.06
C PHE A 64 -5.16 -4.37 4.13
N TYR A 65 -5.95 -5.46 3.99
CA TYR A 65 -5.95 -6.53 4.98
C TYR A 65 -4.62 -7.27 5.02
N TYR A 66 -3.91 -7.36 3.90
CA TYR A 66 -2.58 -7.94 3.89
C TYR A 66 -1.61 -7.09 4.70
N ILE A 67 -1.53 -5.77 4.46
CA ILE A 67 -0.66 -4.87 5.22
C ILE A 67 -0.98 -4.97 6.71
N TYR A 68 -2.25 -4.79 7.08
CA TYR A 68 -2.69 -4.85 8.47
C TYR A 68 -2.28 -6.18 9.16
N VAL A 69 -2.53 -7.32 8.49
CA VAL A 69 -2.16 -8.63 9.04
C VAL A 69 -0.64 -8.75 9.18
N GLN A 70 0.15 -8.25 8.22
CA GLN A 70 1.61 -8.32 8.32
C GLN A 70 2.14 -7.49 9.51
N LEU A 71 1.68 -6.25 9.68
CA LEU A 71 2.08 -5.40 10.81
C LEU A 71 1.69 -6.05 12.15
N LYS A 72 0.46 -6.54 12.24
CA LYS A 72 -0.04 -7.25 13.42
C LYS A 72 0.78 -8.52 13.72
N ASP A 73 1.11 -9.30 12.69
CA ASP A 73 1.85 -10.57 12.86
C ASP A 73 3.31 -10.32 13.24
N ILE A 74 3.93 -9.23 12.76
CA ILE A 74 5.25 -8.79 13.20
C ILE A 74 5.19 -8.41 14.68
N LYS A 75 4.27 -7.50 15.07
CA LYS A 75 4.07 -7.09 16.47
C LYS A 75 3.86 -8.28 17.42
N LYS A 76 3.18 -9.34 16.96
CA LYS A 76 2.91 -10.55 17.75
C LYS A 76 4.02 -11.61 17.67
N GLY A 77 5.11 -11.36 16.96
CA GLY A 77 6.19 -12.33 16.74
C GLY A 77 5.80 -13.52 15.84
N LEU A 78 4.61 -13.50 15.21
CA LEU A 78 4.17 -14.55 14.27
C LEU A 78 4.89 -14.45 12.91
N ARG A 79 5.32 -13.26 12.55
CA ARG A 79 6.22 -12.97 11.43
C ARG A 79 7.46 -12.31 12.00
N LYS A 80 8.55 -13.07 12.11
CA LYS A 80 9.82 -12.53 12.60
C LYS A 80 10.41 -11.55 11.58
N SER A 81 10.82 -10.37 12.05
CA SER A 81 11.50 -9.33 11.27
C SER A 81 12.26 -8.39 12.20
N GLU A 82 13.54 -8.69 12.42
CA GLU A 82 14.40 -7.90 13.32
C GLU A 82 14.42 -6.40 12.97
N VAL A 83 14.25 -6.09 11.66
CA VAL A 83 14.20 -4.70 11.19
C VAL A 83 12.89 -4.01 11.55
N MET A 84 11.74 -4.72 11.41
CA MET A 84 10.41 -4.11 11.57
C MET A 84 9.84 -4.19 12.98
N GLU A 85 10.30 -5.14 13.80
CA GLU A 85 9.81 -5.34 15.16
C GLU A 85 9.86 -4.06 16.01
N PRO A 86 10.99 -3.31 16.06
CA PRO A 86 11.06 -2.08 16.87
C PRO A 86 10.07 -0.99 16.44
N PHE A 87 9.69 -0.96 15.17
CA PHE A 87 8.78 0.08 14.64
C PHE A 87 7.30 -0.23 14.89
N VAL A 88 6.93 -1.48 15.12
CA VAL A 88 5.52 -1.88 15.30
C VAL A 88 5.15 -2.27 16.72
N GLU A 89 6.14 -2.47 17.58
CA GLU A 89 5.96 -2.99 18.95
C GLU A 89 4.99 -2.13 19.76
N GLU A 90 5.13 -0.80 19.72
CA GLU A 90 4.32 0.12 20.49
C GLU A 90 3.03 0.58 19.79
N LEU A 91 2.86 0.27 18.49
CA LEU A 91 1.71 0.73 17.74
C LEU A 91 0.42 0.01 18.17
N ASP A 92 -0.62 0.77 18.44
CA ASP A 92 -1.93 0.21 18.75
C ASP A 92 -2.67 -0.31 17.50
N LYS A 93 -3.81 -0.97 17.71
CA LYS A 93 -4.62 -1.52 16.61
C LYS A 93 -5.11 -0.44 15.64
N THR A 94 -5.48 0.72 16.17
CA THR A 94 -6.02 1.84 15.36
C THR A 94 -4.94 2.37 14.44
N THR A 95 -3.74 2.60 14.95
CA THR A 95 -2.58 3.04 14.18
C THR A 95 -2.18 2.01 13.12
N LEU A 96 -2.14 0.71 13.46
CA LEU A 96 -1.86 -0.34 12.48
C LEU A 96 -2.89 -0.38 11.33
N MET A 97 -4.17 -0.14 11.63
CA MET A 97 -5.23 -0.06 10.61
C MET A 97 -5.10 1.21 9.77
N ALA A 98 -4.81 2.36 10.38
CA ALA A 98 -4.63 3.62 9.67
C ALA A 98 -3.43 3.56 8.71
N LEU A 99 -2.30 2.99 9.14
CA LEU A 99 -1.13 2.74 8.28
C LEU A 99 -1.48 1.83 7.10
N ALA A 100 -2.20 0.73 7.36
CA ALA A 100 -2.63 -0.19 6.31
C ALA A 100 -3.55 0.50 5.30
N LYS A 101 -4.48 1.33 5.78
CA LYS A 101 -5.38 2.13 4.94
C LYS A 101 -4.57 3.11 4.09
N TYR A 102 -3.71 3.91 4.71
CA TYR A 102 -2.88 4.89 4.00
C TYR A 102 -2.11 4.29 2.84
N PHE A 103 -1.36 3.20 3.09
CA PHE A 103 -0.55 2.58 2.03
C PHE A 103 -1.39 1.88 0.97
N SER A 104 -2.53 1.30 1.33
CA SER A 104 -3.41 0.63 0.36
C SER A 104 -4.10 1.60 -0.60
N GLU A 105 -4.30 2.84 -0.21
CA GLU A 105 -4.90 3.89 -1.03
C GLU A 105 -3.90 4.57 -1.98
N GLN A 106 -2.60 4.32 -1.79
CA GLN A 106 -1.59 4.83 -2.71
C GLN A 106 -1.65 4.09 -4.05
N LYS A 107 -1.21 4.77 -5.10
CA LYS A 107 -1.15 4.14 -6.42
C LYS A 107 0.03 3.18 -6.50
N TRP A 108 -0.24 1.92 -6.90
CA TRP A 108 0.84 0.97 -7.20
C TRP A 108 1.73 1.52 -8.31
N PRO A 109 3.06 1.54 -8.13
CA PRO A 109 3.97 2.08 -9.13
C PRO A 109 4.06 1.15 -10.34
N ARG A 110 4.32 1.74 -11.50
CA ARG A 110 4.74 0.98 -12.69
C ARG A 110 6.26 0.92 -12.70
N ILE A 111 6.84 0.00 -11.95
CA ILE A 111 8.29 -0.24 -12.00
C ILE A 111 8.53 -1.22 -13.15
N GLN A 112 9.43 -0.81 -14.06
CA GLN A 112 9.90 -1.71 -15.12
C GLN A 112 11.20 -2.37 -14.64
N PHE A 113 11.06 -3.49 -13.94
CA PHE A 113 12.19 -4.34 -13.67
C PHE A 113 12.53 -5.11 -14.96
N LYS A 114 13.78 -4.98 -15.44
CA LYS A 114 14.26 -5.70 -16.63
C LYS A 114 15.02 -6.95 -16.18
N GLY A 115 14.31 -8.04 -15.95
CA GLY A 115 14.90 -9.34 -15.67
C GLY A 115 15.56 -9.96 -16.91
N ASN A 116 16.46 -10.91 -16.68
CA ASN A 116 16.99 -11.74 -17.76
C ASN A 116 15.85 -12.60 -18.37
N PRO A 117 15.60 -12.56 -19.69
CA PRO A 117 14.47 -13.26 -20.31
C PRO A 117 14.42 -14.76 -20.04
N ASP A 118 15.57 -15.43 -19.98
CA ASP A 118 15.62 -16.87 -19.70
C ASP A 118 15.28 -17.19 -18.24
N ILE A 119 15.69 -16.32 -17.31
CA ILE A 119 15.37 -16.44 -15.89
C ILE A 119 13.88 -16.14 -15.67
N VAL A 120 13.36 -15.08 -16.29
CA VAL A 120 11.92 -14.71 -16.24
C VAL A 120 11.07 -15.89 -16.73
N ARG A 121 11.44 -16.54 -17.85
CA ARG A 121 10.73 -17.71 -18.37
C ARG A 121 10.78 -18.91 -17.41
N LYS A 122 11.92 -19.16 -16.76
CA LYS A 122 12.00 -20.20 -15.70
C LYS A 122 11.08 -19.88 -14.54
N GLY A 123 11.00 -18.60 -14.13
CA GLY A 123 10.10 -18.14 -13.10
C GLY A 123 8.62 -18.32 -13.46
N GLU A 124 8.24 -18.07 -14.70
CA GLU A 124 6.88 -18.32 -15.22
C GLU A 124 6.51 -19.81 -15.13
N ILE A 125 7.44 -20.70 -15.53
CA ILE A 125 7.25 -22.15 -15.40
C ILE A 125 7.09 -22.56 -13.92
N ALA A 126 7.92 -22.04 -13.04
CA ALA A 126 7.82 -22.31 -11.61
C ALA A 126 6.50 -21.79 -11.01
N ALA A 127 6.04 -20.60 -11.44
CA ALA A 127 4.76 -20.02 -11.03
C ALA A 127 3.56 -20.87 -11.48
N SER A 128 3.61 -21.39 -12.70
CA SER A 128 2.59 -22.29 -13.25
C SER A 128 2.56 -23.62 -12.51
N ALA A 129 3.71 -24.24 -12.31
CA ALA A 129 3.82 -25.50 -11.56
C ALA A 129 3.35 -25.37 -10.10
N GLY A 130 3.63 -24.25 -9.46
CA GLY A 130 3.18 -23.92 -8.10
C GLY A 130 1.73 -23.46 -8.02
N GLN A 131 1.01 -23.34 -9.14
CA GLN A 131 -0.38 -22.82 -9.22
C GLN A 131 -0.57 -21.51 -8.48
N CYS A 132 0.41 -20.60 -8.53
CA CYS A 132 0.42 -19.37 -7.74
C CYS A 132 -0.80 -18.47 -8.01
N VAL A 133 -1.33 -18.50 -9.24
CA VAL A 133 -2.52 -17.76 -9.67
C VAL A 133 -3.80 -18.20 -8.95
N ALA A 134 -3.86 -19.42 -8.41
CA ALA A 134 -5.03 -19.91 -7.68
C ALA A 134 -5.38 -19.04 -6.47
N CYS A 135 -4.34 -18.46 -5.82
CA CYS A 135 -4.52 -17.54 -4.69
C CYS A 135 -4.26 -16.08 -5.08
N HIS A 136 -3.19 -15.82 -5.86
CA HIS A 136 -2.76 -14.46 -6.19
C HIS A 136 -3.47 -13.87 -7.40
N LEU A 137 -4.43 -14.56 -8.00
CA LEU A 137 -5.18 -14.22 -9.20
C LEU A 137 -4.34 -14.19 -10.48
N GLY A 138 -5.00 -14.16 -11.65
CA GLY A 138 -4.34 -14.33 -12.94
C GLY A 138 -3.28 -13.30 -13.30
N SER A 139 -3.38 -12.08 -12.75
CA SER A 139 -2.39 -11.01 -12.95
C SER A 139 -1.52 -10.78 -11.70
N TYR A 140 -1.53 -11.68 -10.74
CA TYR A 140 -0.82 -11.57 -9.45
C TYR A 140 -1.11 -10.26 -8.69
N THR A 141 -2.30 -9.70 -8.89
CA THR A 141 -2.73 -8.46 -8.23
C THR A 141 -3.12 -8.66 -6.78
N GLY A 142 -3.40 -9.90 -6.39
CA GLY A 142 -3.85 -10.20 -5.05
C GLY A 142 -5.31 -9.86 -4.79
N ASN A 143 -5.75 -10.13 -3.56
CA ASN A 143 -7.09 -9.81 -3.09
C ASN A 143 -7.13 -9.93 -1.56
N SER A 144 -7.60 -8.89 -0.87
CA SER A 144 -7.82 -8.91 0.58
C SER A 144 -6.57 -9.29 1.39
N ARG A 145 -6.47 -10.53 1.88
CA ARG A 145 -5.31 -11.03 2.65
C ARG A 145 -4.22 -11.67 1.79
N VAL A 146 -4.50 -11.85 0.51
CA VAL A 146 -3.54 -12.36 -0.46
C VAL A 146 -2.86 -11.18 -1.14
N PRO A 147 -1.54 -11.03 -1.01
CA PRO A 147 -0.87 -9.83 -1.48
C PRO A 147 -0.77 -9.77 -3.00
N ARG A 148 -0.69 -8.55 -3.50
CA ARG A 148 -0.17 -8.27 -4.82
C ARG A 148 1.31 -8.66 -4.88
N LEU A 149 1.70 -9.39 -5.92
CA LEU A 149 3.07 -9.81 -6.20
C LEU A 149 3.61 -9.16 -7.48
N ALA A 150 2.75 -8.92 -8.47
CA ALA A 150 3.13 -8.32 -9.75
C ALA A 150 3.79 -6.96 -9.56
N GLY A 151 5.01 -6.80 -10.08
CA GLY A 151 5.80 -5.58 -9.98
C GLY A 151 6.34 -5.28 -8.59
N GLN A 152 6.35 -6.25 -7.66
CA GLN A 152 7.03 -6.11 -6.37
C GLN A 152 8.55 -6.31 -6.54
N GLN A 153 9.34 -5.73 -5.63
CA GLN A 153 10.79 -5.82 -5.64
C GLN A 153 11.28 -7.28 -5.66
N PRO A 154 12.05 -7.72 -6.67
CA PRO A 154 12.51 -9.11 -6.78
C PRO A 154 13.36 -9.56 -5.61
N VAL A 155 14.24 -8.68 -5.10
CA VAL A 155 15.09 -8.97 -3.93
C VAL A 155 14.23 -9.30 -2.71
N TYR A 156 13.21 -8.47 -2.45
CA TYR A 156 12.27 -8.71 -1.37
C TYR A 156 11.43 -9.98 -1.57
N LEU A 157 10.94 -10.23 -2.79
CA LEU A 157 10.18 -11.45 -3.11
C LEU A 157 11.01 -12.70 -2.87
N LYS A 158 12.24 -12.75 -3.38
CA LYS A 158 13.19 -13.87 -3.19
C LYS A 158 13.42 -14.12 -1.70
N LYS A 159 13.80 -13.07 -0.96
CA LYS A 159 13.99 -13.17 0.50
C LYS A 159 12.75 -13.75 1.18
N THR A 160 11.58 -13.21 0.88
CA THR A 160 10.31 -13.65 1.49
C THR A 160 10.01 -15.12 1.22
N MET A 161 10.22 -15.61 -0.01
CA MET A 161 10.03 -17.02 -0.35
C MET A 161 11.01 -17.92 0.39
N LEU A 162 12.28 -17.54 0.47
CA LEU A 162 13.29 -18.27 1.23
C LEU A 162 13.02 -18.27 2.73
N ASP A 163 12.50 -17.17 3.28
CA ASP A 163 12.13 -17.08 4.70
C ASP A 163 10.96 -18.04 5.02
N PHE A 164 9.99 -18.19 4.14
CA PHE A 164 8.93 -19.21 4.27
C PHE A 164 9.51 -20.64 4.18
N LYS A 165 10.36 -20.90 3.18
CA LYS A 165 11.03 -22.20 2.99
C LYS A 165 11.84 -22.61 4.21
N LYS A 166 12.62 -21.69 4.77
CA LYS A 166 13.48 -21.90 5.95
C LYS A 166 12.71 -21.82 7.28
N LYS A 167 11.38 -21.64 7.24
CA LYS A 167 10.54 -21.50 8.43
C LYS A 167 10.95 -20.31 9.35
N ILE A 168 11.63 -19.30 8.81
CA ILE A 168 11.88 -18.01 9.48
C ILE A 168 10.56 -17.24 9.54
N ARG A 169 9.88 -17.17 8.40
CA ARG A 169 8.53 -16.61 8.30
C ARG A 169 7.49 -17.72 8.45
N LYS A 170 6.68 -17.68 9.51
CA LYS A 170 5.76 -18.77 9.89
C LYS A 170 4.28 -18.41 9.84
N ASN A 171 3.96 -17.16 9.54
CA ASN A 171 2.58 -16.64 9.58
C ASN A 171 1.69 -17.13 8.42
N SER A 172 2.16 -18.09 7.62
CA SER A 172 1.36 -18.80 6.62
C SER A 172 1.94 -20.22 6.40
N PRO A 173 1.42 -21.24 7.14
CA PRO A 173 1.89 -22.63 6.99
C PRO A 173 1.75 -23.15 5.55
N ALA A 174 0.64 -22.82 4.86
CA ALA A 174 0.43 -23.23 3.47
C ALA A 174 1.54 -22.71 2.53
N LYS A 175 1.97 -21.43 2.71
CA LYS A 175 3.10 -20.88 1.96
C LYS A 175 4.42 -21.55 2.33
N GLY A 176 4.62 -21.85 3.61
CA GLY A 176 5.80 -22.60 4.06
C GLY A 176 5.91 -23.95 3.37
N SER A 177 4.82 -24.72 3.29
CA SER A 177 4.78 -26.00 2.58
C SER A 177 5.07 -25.84 1.10
N LEU A 178 4.40 -24.88 0.43
CA LEU A 178 4.60 -24.64 -1.01
C LEU A 178 6.06 -24.22 -1.32
N MET A 179 6.62 -23.28 -0.54
CA MET A 179 7.99 -22.82 -0.77
C MET A 179 9.04 -23.92 -0.48
N SER A 180 8.72 -24.88 0.40
CA SER A 180 9.61 -26.03 0.67
C SER A 180 9.78 -26.96 -0.54
N SER A 181 8.83 -26.99 -1.48
CA SER A 181 8.92 -27.81 -2.70
C SER A 181 9.72 -27.13 -3.82
N LEU A 182 10.00 -25.83 -3.73
CA LEU A 182 10.76 -25.10 -4.74
C LEU A 182 12.28 -25.16 -4.43
N SER A 183 13.10 -25.23 -5.45
CA SER A 183 14.54 -24.98 -5.30
C SER A 183 14.81 -23.49 -5.00
N ASP A 184 15.99 -23.16 -4.48
CA ASP A 184 16.41 -21.77 -4.28
C ASP A 184 16.56 -21.02 -5.62
N ALA A 185 16.94 -21.77 -6.68
CA ALA A 185 17.02 -21.25 -8.05
C ALA A 185 15.63 -20.93 -8.60
N ASP A 186 14.63 -21.81 -8.38
CA ASP A 186 13.25 -21.55 -8.79
C ASP A 186 12.65 -20.36 -8.03
N SER A 187 12.94 -20.26 -6.73
CA SER A 187 12.52 -19.10 -5.92
C SER A 187 13.12 -17.79 -6.44
N ALA A 188 14.39 -17.79 -6.86
CA ALA A 188 15.03 -16.63 -7.48
C ALA A 188 14.41 -16.27 -8.83
N ALA A 189 14.21 -17.27 -9.70
CA ALA A 189 13.59 -17.08 -11.00
C ALA A 189 12.13 -16.58 -10.88
N LEU A 190 11.38 -17.16 -9.96
CA LEU A 190 10.00 -16.73 -9.65
C LEU A 190 9.95 -15.28 -9.17
N ALA A 191 10.90 -14.85 -8.36
CA ALA A 191 11.00 -13.46 -7.90
C ALA A 191 11.24 -12.48 -9.06
N GLU A 192 12.14 -12.84 -9.99
CA GLU A 192 12.37 -12.03 -11.20
C GLU A 192 11.14 -11.99 -12.11
N TYR A 193 10.47 -13.11 -12.33
CA TYR A 193 9.24 -13.16 -13.12
C TYR A 193 8.16 -12.24 -12.55
N LEU A 194 7.88 -12.36 -11.26
CA LEU A 194 6.84 -11.56 -10.60
C LEU A 194 7.19 -10.07 -10.55
N GLY A 195 8.46 -9.72 -10.37
CA GLY A 195 8.90 -8.33 -10.39
C GLY A 195 8.83 -7.70 -11.79
N ASN A 196 8.95 -8.52 -12.83
CA ASN A 196 8.93 -8.07 -14.23
C ASN A 196 7.50 -7.89 -14.80
N MET A 197 6.49 -8.21 -14.04
CA MET A 197 5.06 -8.07 -14.44
C MET A 197 4.54 -6.60 -14.30
#